data_b6c57b4a02981c12b825c2e0476e6f47
#
_entry.id   b6c57b4a02981c12b825c2e0476e6f47
#
_cell.length_a   1.000
_cell.length_b   1.000
_cell.length_c   1.000
_cell.angle_alpha   90.00
_cell.angle_beta   90.00
_cell.angle_gamma   90.00
#
_symmetry.space_group_name_H-M   'P 1'
#
loop_
_entity.id
_entity.type
_entity.pdbx_description
1 polymer ?
#
loop_
_entity_poly.entity_id
_entity_poly.type
_entity_poly.pdbx_seq_one_letter_code
_entity_poly.pdbx_strand_id
1 'polypeptide(L)' 'MNKIYNKLASNLDSEGKASLENSQKAWLNYRTKQCSGLMGYYGSQAMGAGSHLIILSCEADKTKERLNELKSLDL' A
#
# COMPACT_ATOMS: atom_id res chain seq x y z
N MET A 1 0.94 -1.74 -9.93
CA MET A 1 0.69 -2.80 -8.94
C MET A 1 -0.19 -3.93 -9.46
N ASN A 2 -1.18 -3.62 -10.26
CA ASN A 2 -2.12 -4.64 -10.75
C ASN A 2 -1.47 -5.76 -11.54
N LYS A 3 -0.47 -5.46 -12.37
CA LYS A 3 0.22 -6.49 -13.16
C LYS A 3 0.90 -7.54 -12.30
N ILE A 4 1.68 -7.11 -11.32
CA ILE A 4 2.40 -8.04 -10.46
C ILE A 4 1.43 -8.80 -9.54
N TYR A 5 0.41 -8.13 -9.03
CA TYR A 5 -0.61 -8.78 -8.22
C TYR A 5 -1.32 -9.89 -9.01
N ASN A 6 -1.77 -9.59 -10.23
CA ASN A 6 -2.46 -10.56 -11.07
C ASN A 6 -1.54 -11.73 -11.45
N LYS A 7 -0.27 -11.46 -11.72
CA LYS A 7 0.71 -12.50 -12.02
C LYS A 7 0.90 -13.44 -10.85
N LEU A 8 1.06 -12.90 -9.65
CA LEU A 8 1.20 -13.71 -8.44
C LEU A 8 -0.06 -14.53 -8.21
N ALA A 9 -1.24 -13.92 -8.32
CA ALA A 9 -2.51 -14.61 -8.12
C ALA A 9 -2.67 -15.77 -9.09
N SER A 10 -2.27 -15.61 -10.35
CA SER A 10 -2.41 -16.66 -11.37
C SER A 10 -1.55 -17.88 -11.09
N ASN A 11 -0.49 -17.74 -10.30
CA ASN A 11 0.44 -18.82 -9.97
C ASN A 11 0.11 -19.51 -8.63
N LEU A 12 -0.93 -19.05 -7.94
CA LEU A 12 -1.30 -19.55 -6.62
C LEU A 12 -2.56 -20.43 -6.70
N ASP A 13 -2.65 -21.39 -5.78
CA ASP A 13 -3.89 -22.14 -5.57
C ASP A 13 -4.91 -21.27 -4.81
N SER A 14 -6.07 -21.83 -4.49
CA SER A 14 -7.14 -21.08 -3.82
C SER A 14 -6.72 -20.57 -2.44
N GLU A 15 -5.94 -21.36 -1.70
CA GLU A 15 -5.43 -20.95 -0.39
C GLU A 15 -4.43 -19.80 -0.53
N GLY A 16 -3.52 -19.91 -1.48
CA GLY A 16 -2.54 -18.85 -1.76
C GLY A 16 -3.19 -17.56 -2.23
N LYS A 17 -4.20 -17.67 -3.10
CA LYS A 17 -4.96 -16.49 -3.54
C LYS A 17 -5.66 -15.80 -2.39
N ALA A 18 -6.29 -16.55 -1.48
CA ALA A 18 -6.95 -16.01 -0.30
C ALA A 18 -5.94 -15.30 0.61
N SER A 19 -4.76 -15.89 0.81
CA SER A 19 -3.69 -15.29 1.61
C SER A 19 -3.18 -13.99 0.98
N LEU A 20 -2.98 -13.97 -0.34
CA LEU A 20 -2.56 -12.78 -1.06
C LEU A 20 -3.59 -11.68 -0.94
N GLU A 21 -4.87 -12.00 -1.11
CA GLU A 21 -5.97 -11.04 -1.00
C GLU A 21 -6.05 -10.45 0.40
N ASN A 22 -5.96 -11.29 1.45
CA ASN A 22 -6.00 -10.83 2.83
C ASN A 22 -4.81 -9.92 3.15
N SER A 23 -3.63 -10.28 2.67
CA SER A 23 -2.42 -9.45 2.82
C SER A 23 -2.61 -8.09 2.15
N GLN A 24 -3.17 -8.07 0.95
CA GLN A 24 -3.38 -6.82 0.21
C GLN A 24 -4.41 -5.92 0.90
N LYS A 25 -5.48 -6.49 1.42
CA LYS A 25 -6.48 -5.74 2.18
C LYS A 25 -5.88 -5.13 3.45
N ALA A 26 -5.09 -5.90 4.18
CA ALA A 26 -4.41 -5.41 5.38
C ALA A 26 -3.44 -4.27 5.04
N TRP A 27 -2.70 -4.40 3.94
CA TRP A 27 -1.78 -3.37 3.48
C TRP A 27 -2.51 -2.09 3.09
N LEU A 28 -3.63 -2.18 2.37
CA LEU A 28 -4.43 -1.01 2.00
C LEU A 28 -4.94 -0.27 3.24
N ASN A 29 -5.41 -1.03 4.23
CA ASN A 29 -5.86 -0.46 5.50
C ASN A 29 -4.72 0.24 6.24
N TYR A 30 -3.55 -0.41 6.30
CA TYR A 30 -2.34 0.18 6.89
C TYR A 30 -1.94 1.47 6.17
N ARG A 31 -1.89 1.45 4.83
CA ARG A 31 -1.52 2.64 4.04
C ARG A 31 -2.46 3.80 4.33
N THR A 32 -3.77 3.54 4.36
CA THR A 32 -4.77 4.57 4.64
C THR A 32 -4.59 5.15 6.04
N LYS A 33 -4.42 4.31 7.05
CA LYS A 33 -4.24 4.76 8.43
C LYS A 33 -2.93 5.51 8.62
N GLN A 34 -1.86 5.04 7.99
CA GLN A 34 -0.55 5.68 8.11
C GLN A 34 -0.52 7.01 7.37
N CYS A 35 -1.02 7.06 6.15
CA CYS A 35 -0.87 8.24 5.29
C CYS A 35 -1.98 9.27 5.53
N SER A 36 -3.25 8.85 5.39
CA SER A 36 -4.37 9.78 5.60
C SER A 36 -4.63 10.04 7.08
N GLY A 37 -4.42 9.03 7.93
CA GLY A 37 -4.61 9.19 9.36
C GLY A 37 -3.46 9.91 10.03
N LEU A 38 -2.35 9.20 10.28
CA LEU A 38 -1.24 9.73 11.07
C LEU A 38 -0.52 10.88 10.36
N MET A 39 -0.10 10.68 9.11
CA MET A 39 0.64 11.72 8.39
C MET A 39 -0.25 12.91 8.05
N GLY A 40 -1.54 12.68 7.80
CA GLY A 40 -2.51 13.73 7.63
C GLY A 40 -2.67 14.61 8.89
N TYR A 41 -2.67 13.96 10.05
CA TYR A 41 -2.70 14.68 11.33
C TYR A 41 -1.48 15.60 11.48
N TYR A 42 -0.27 15.05 11.27
CA TYR A 42 0.94 15.86 11.35
C TYR A 42 0.97 16.98 10.30
N GLY A 43 0.50 16.71 9.10
CA GLY A 43 0.40 17.70 8.05
C GLY A 43 -0.52 18.86 8.43
N SER A 44 -1.65 18.56 9.07
CA SER A 44 -2.58 19.60 9.52
C SER A 44 -1.99 20.46 10.65
N GLN A 45 -1.15 19.88 11.49
CA GLN A 45 -0.45 20.62 12.55
C GLN A 45 0.63 21.55 11.98
N ALA A 46 1.16 21.24 10.82
CA ALA A 46 2.21 22.03 10.17
C ALA A 46 1.66 23.20 9.34
N MET A 47 0.46 23.68 9.65
CA MET A 47 -0.15 24.87 9.06
C MET A 47 -0.57 24.73 7.58
N GLY A 48 -1.28 23.69 7.29
CA GLY A 48 -2.29 23.72 6.26
C GLY A 48 -1.93 23.30 4.84
N ALA A 49 -1.22 24.08 4.09
CA ALA A 49 -1.10 23.87 2.64
C ALA A 49 -0.30 22.61 2.24
N GLY A 50 0.50 22.09 3.15
CA GLY A 50 1.34 20.92 2.87
C GLY A 50 0.69 19.57 3.19
N SER A 51 -0.46 19.52 3.88
CA SER A 51 -1.02 18.26 4.36
C SER A 51 -1.41 17.31 3.22
N HIS A 52 -1.98 17.85 2.15
CA HIS A 52 -2.36 17.05 0.99
C HIS A 52 -1.15 16.43 0.29
N LEU A 53 -0.08 17.21 0.13
CA LEU A 53 1.16 16.73 -0.47
C LEU A 53 1.83 15.67 0.40
N ILE A 54 1.79 15.84 1.72
CA ILE A 54 2.32 14.86 2.67
C ILE A 54 1.59 13.53 2.53
N ILE A 55 0.26 13.55 2.44
CA ILE A 55 -0.55 12.35 2.25
C ILE A 55 -0.21 11.66 0.94
N LEU A 56 -0.18 12.41 -0.16
CA LEU A 56 0.13 11.85 -1.49
C LEU A 56 1.53 11.25 -1.54
N SER A 57 2.51 11.93 -0.98
CA SER A 57 3.88 11.46 -0.93
C SER A 57 4.00 10.17 -0.11
N CYS A 58 3.33 10.11 1.04
CA CYS A 58 3.27 8.92 1.87
C CYS A 58 2.66 7.75 1.11
N GLU A 59 1.52 7.96 0.45
CA GLU A 59 0.85 6.90 -0.31
C GLU A 59 1.71 6.39 -1.46
N ALA A 60 2.40 7.28 -2.16
CA ALA A 60 3.31 6.91 -3.25
C ALA A 60 4.48 6.07 -2.73
N ASP A 61 5.08 6.47 -1.61
CA ASP A 61 6.19 5.73 -1.00
C ASP A 61 5.75 4.34 -0.54
N LYS A 62 4.60 4.23 0.11
CA LYS A 62 4.06 2.95 0.57
C LYS A 62 3.72 2.03 -0.60
N THR A 63 3.17 2.59 -1.67
CA THR A 63 2.85 1.83 -2.89
C THR A 63 4.13 1.29 -3.54
N LYS A 64 5.18 2.09 -3.60
CA LYS A 64 6.48 1.67 -4.14
C LYS A 64 7.08 0.54 -3.30
N GLU A 65 7.05 0.67 -1.98
CA GLU A 65 7.52 -0.37 -1.06
C GLU A 65 6.75 -1.67 -1.26
N ARG A 66 5.42 -1.59 -1.37
CA ARG A 66 4.58 -2.76 -1.58
C ARG A 66 4.85 -3.43 -2.91
N LEU A 67 5.03 -2.64 -3.97
CA LEU A 67 5.37 -3.16 -5.29
C LEU A 67 6.67 -3.98 -5.22
N ASN A 68 7.67 -3.47 -4.54
CA ASN A 68 8.94 -4.18 -4.36
C ASN A 68 8.77 -5.48 -3.56
N GLU A 69 7.95 -5.46 -2.51
CA GLU A 69 7.62 -6.68 -1.76
C GLU A 69 6.97 -7.73 -2.65
N LEU A 70 5.98 -7.34 -3.44
CA LEU A 70 5.28 -8.26 -4.33
C LEU A 70 6.21 -8.82 -5.41
N LYS A 71 7.07 -7.96 -5.96
CA LYS A 71 8.07 -8.39 -6.96
C LYS A 71 9.04 -9.43 -6.39
N SER A 72 9.38 -9.34 -5.11
CA SER A 72 10.28 -10.29 -4.47
C SER A 72 9.68 -11.69 -4.36
N LEU A 73 8.36 -11.80 -4.44
CA LEU A 73 7.66 -13.09 -4.42
C LEU A 73 7.56 -13.74 -5.80
N ASP A 74 7.86 -12.99 -6.85
CA ASP A 74 7.85 -13.47 -8.23
C ASP A 74 9.22 -14.04 -8.57
N LEU A 75 9.40 -15.30 -8.27
CA LEU A 75 10.68 -16.02 -8.46
C LEU A 75 10.79 -16.64 -9.84
#